data_68fa3f657731a4262f68fb826efec517
#
_entry.id   68fa3f657731a4262f68fb826efec517
#
_cell.length_a   1.000
_cell.length_b   1.000
_cell.length_c   1.000
_cell.angle_alpha   90.00
_cell.angle_beta   90.00
_cell.angle_gamma   90.00
#
_symmetry.space_group_name_H-M   'P 1'
#
loop_
_entity.id
_entity.type
_entity.pdbx_description
1 polymer ?
#
loop_
_entity_poly.entity_id
_entity_poly.type
_entity_poly.pdbx_seq_one_letter_code
_entity_poly.pdbx_strand_id
1 'polypeptide(L)' 'MLTKRAQDTFNFIFSYTRDHGRSPSFPEIRTACGFSFFGQVHRYISALKEE' A
#
# COMPACT_ATOMS: atom_id res chain seq x y z
N MET A 1 -1.02 10.79 12.34
CA MET A 1 -1.76 9.50 12.46
C MET A 1 -2.26 9.04 11.11
N LEU A 2 -2.10 7.77 10.82
CA LEU A 2 -2.56 7.22 9.54
C LEU A 2 -4.06 6.95 9.56
N THR A 3 -4.71 7.14 8.42
CA THR A 3 -6.10 6.73 8.27
C THR A 3 -6.18 5.21 8.28
N LYS A 4 -7.40 4.68 8.45
CA LYS A 4 -7.58 3.24 8.39
C LYS A 4 -7.13 2.66 7.05
N ARG A 5 -7.45 3.35 5.96
CA ARG A 5 -7.04 2.87 4.63
C ARG A 5 -5.52 2.88 4.46
N ALA A 6 -4.86 3.92 4.96
CA ALA A 6 -3.40 3.98 4.91
C ALA A 6 -2.78 2.87 5.75
N GLN A 7 -3.36 2.60 6.92
CA GLN A 7 -2.89 1.53 7.77
C GLN A 7 -3.07 0.16 7.10
N ASP A 8 -4.21 -0.05 6.45
CA ASP A 8 -4.45 -1.31 5.73
C ASP A 8 -3.46 -1.48 4.59
N THR A 9 -3.16 -0.39 3.88
CA THR A 9 -2.18 -0.43 2.79
C THR A 9 -0.80 -0.79 3.33
N PHE A 10 -0.39 -0.17 4.43
CA PHE A 10 0.89 -0.49 5.06
C PHE A 10 0.94 -1.97 5.46
N ASN A 11 -0.11 -2.46 6.10
CA ASN A 11 -0.16 -3.85 6.54
C ASN A 11 -0.04 -4.82 5.37
N PHE A 12 -0.69 -4.51 4.25
CA PHE A 12 -0.60 -5.34 3.06
C PHE A 12 0.82 -5.36 2.51
N ILE A 13 1.44 -4.18 2.40
CA ILE A 13 2.80 -4.08 1.88
C ILE A 13 3.78 -4.85 2.77
N PHE A 14 3.63 -4.71 4.07
CA PHE A 14 4.49 -5.40 5.04
C PHE A 14 4.36 -6.92 4.91
N SER A 15 3.12 -7.40 4.89
CA SER A 15 2.88 -8.84 4.78
C SER A 15 3.38 -9.40 3.46
N TYR A 16 3.13 -8.67 2.37
CA TYR A 16 3.56 -9.11 1.05
C TYR A 16 5.09 -9.20 0.98
N THR A 17 5.77 -8.17 1.48
CA THR A 17 7.23 -8.13 1.45
C THR A 17 7.81 -9.28 2.27
N ARG A 18 7.21 -9.54 3.43
CA ARG A 18 7.67 -10.65 4.28
C ARG A 18 7.50 -11.99 3.57
N ASP A 19 6.37 -12.20 2.89
CA ASP A 19 6.03 -13.49 2.31
C ASP A 19 6.73 -13.72 0.97
N HIS A 20 7.01 -12.67 0.21
CA HIS A 20 7.53 -12.78 -1.14
C HIS A 20 8.97 -12.30 -1.30
N GLY A 21 9.53 -11.63 -0.30
CA GLY A 21 10.90 -11.13 -0.36
C GLY A 21 11.08 -9.91 -1.24
N ARG A 22 9.99 -9.27 -1.66
CA ARG A 22 10.02 -8.04 -2.46
C ARG A 22 8.74 -7.25 -2.22
N SER A 23 8.81 -5.97 -2.50
CA SER A 23 7.63 -5.10 -2.38
C SER A 23 6.61 -5.40 -3.48
N PRO A 24 5.32 -5.25 -3.19
CA PRO A 24 4.28 -5.43 -4.22
C PRO A 24 4.34 -4.30 -5.24
N SER A 25 3.90 -4.59 -6.46
CA SER A 25 3.79 -3.58 -7.50
C SER A 25 2.54 -2.73 -7.25
N PHE A 26 2.47 -1.56 -7.91
CA PHE A 26 1.29 -0.70 -7.78
C PHE A 26 0.00 -1.43 -8.20
N PRO A 27 -0.04 -2.17 -9.32
CA PRO A 27 -1.24 -2.93 -9.65
C PRO A 27 -1.65 -3.92 -8.56
N GLU A 28 -0.69 -4.56 -7.93
CA GLU A 28 -0.97 -5.50 -6.85
C GLU A 28 -1.58 -4.77 -5.64
N ILE A 29 -1.01 -3.62 -5.28
CA ILE A 29 -1.53 -2.82 -4.17
C ILE A 29 -2.94 -2.34 -4.49
N ARG A 30 -3.16 -1.85 -5.72
CA ARG A 30 -4.46 -1.35 -6.12
C ARG A 30 -5.53 -2.43 -5.99
N THR A 31 -5.24 -3.62 -6.48
CA THR A 31 -6.20 -4.72 -6.45
C THR A 31 -6.47 -5.17 -5.01
N ALA A 32 -5.43 -5.36 -4.23
CA ALA A 32 -5.57 -5.90 -2.88
C ALA A 32 -6.24 -4.92 -1.92
N CYS A 33 -5.96 -3.62 -2.08
CA CYS A 33 -6.48 -2.60 -1.18
C CYS A 33 -7.74 -1.93 -1.70
N GLY A 34 -8.21 -2.29 -2.89
CA GLY A 34 -9.47 -1.79 -3.41
C GLY A 34 -9.43 -0.36 -3.90
N PHE A 35 -8.29 0.12 -4.35
CA PHE A 35 -8.20 1.47 -4.89
C PHE A 35 -8.79 1.53 -6.30
N SER A 36 -9.43 2.65 -6.60
CA SER A 36 -10.07 2.83 -7.89
C SER A 36 -9.07 3.15 -9.01
N PHE A 37 -7.98 3.86 -8.69
CA PHE A 37 -6.98 4.23 -9.68
C PHE A 37 -5.61 4.41 -9.02
N PHE A 38 -4.58 4.38 -9.87
CA PHE A 38 -3.19 4.39 -9.40
C PHE A 38 -2.80 5.67 -8.67
N GLY A 39 -3.44 6.78 -8.97
CA GLY A 39 -3.16 8.02 -8.25
C GLY A 39 -3.36 7.88 -6.75
N GLN A 40 -4.39 7.15 -6.34
CA GLN A 40 -4.64 6.92 -4.92
C GLN A 40 -3.52 6.09 -4.29
N VAL A 41 -3.07 5.06 -5.00
CA VAL A 41 -1.99 4.20 -4.53
C VAL A 41 -0.74 5.03 -4.27
N HIS A 42 -0.38 5.87 -5.23
CA HIS A 42 0.82 6.69 -5.12
C HIS A 42 0.73 7.64 -3.93
N ARG A 43 -0.43 8.25 -3.71
CA ARG A 43 -0.61 9.18 -2.59
C ARG A 43 -0.44 8.48 -1.25
N TYR A 44 -1.01 7.29 -1.11
CA TYR A 44 -0.90 6.56 0.15
C TYR A 44 0.53 6.09 0.40
N ILE A 45 1.23 5.66 -0.64
CA ILE A 45 2.62 5.23 -0.48
C ILE A 45 3.50 6.41 -0.11
N SER A 46 3.28 7.58 -0.71
CA SER A 46 4.04 8.78 -0.36
C SER A 46 3.81 9.18 1.09
N ALA A 47 2.56 9.08 1.56
CA ALA A 47 2.23 9.39 2.94
C ALA A 47 2.94 8.44 3.90
N LEU A 48 3.01 7.17 3.56
CA LEU A 48 3.68 6.17 4.40
C LEU A 48 5.17 6.43 4.50
N LYS A 49 5.78 6.88 3.41
CA LYS A 49 7.22 7.17 3.42
C LYS A 49 7.58 8.36 4.29
N GLU A 50 6.66 9.29 4.49
CA GLU A 50 6.91 10.46 5.30
C GLU A 50 6.68 10.21 6.79
N GLU A 51 6.06 9.11 7.11
CA GLU A 51 5.88 8.72 8.51
C GLU A 51 7.16 8.07 9.04
#